data_d615f107159f2c5c0670fc6c8514611e
#
_entry.id   d615f107159f2c5c0670fc6c8514611e
#
_cell.length_a   1.000
_cell.length_b   1.000
_cell.length_c   1.000
_cell.angle_alpha   90.00
_cell.angle_beta   90.00
_cell.angle_gamma   90.00
#
_symmetry.space_group_name_H-M   'P 1'
#
loop_
_entity.id
_entity.type
_entity.pdbx_description
1 polymer ?
#
loop_
_entity_poly.entity_id
_entity_poly.type
_entity_poly.pdbx_seq_one_letter_code
_entity_poly.pdbx_strand_id
1 'polypeptide(L)'
;MAAVIFIAVLCVLLARSNAALATSESDNWVLRSDNALQTAVITTQAFNFNRFNQIAENTNRLNSIIDAGTEKTIIEYREILRREKTCDLPVPADVAGGLLNYTNRLRASAMYSDSGDADTTGDSPIASRALTYCQAVLWINPLLSAIEKANNQLSSIRDLERNRGLELRKNVRPNVRF
;
A
#
# COMPACT_ATOMS: atom_id res chain seq x y z
N MET A 1 0.19 66.90 -44.61
CA MET A 1 0.66 65.54 -44.90
C MET A 1 1.45 64.94 -43.75
N ALA A 2 2.55 65.56 -43.27
CA ALA A 2 3.39 65.00 -42.19
C ALA A 2 2.64 64.74 -40.86
N ALA A 3 1.74 65.61 -40.45
CA ALA A 3 0.95 65.43 -39.21
C ALA A 3 -0.01 64.23 -39.27
N VAL A 4 -0.59 63.91 -40.42
CA VAL A 4 -1.49 62.76 -40.61
C VAL A 4 -0.70 61.47 -40.50
N ILE A 5 0.53 61.40 -41.08
CA ILE A 5 1.38 60.22 -40.98
C ILE A 5 1.82 59.97 -39.55
N PHE A 6 2.18 61.04 -38.82
CA PHE A 6 2.55 60.97 -37.40
C PHE A 6 1.43 60.45 -36.50
N ILE A 7 0.19 60.90 -36.71
CA ILE A 7 -0.98 60.41 -35.97
C ILE A 7 -1.24 58.94 -36.32
N ALA A 8 -1.14 58.52 -37.60
CA ALA A 8 -1.31 57.14 -37.98
C ALA A 8 -0.28 56.20 -37.33
N VAL A 9 0.99 56.60 -37.26
CA VAL A 9 2.03 55.85 -36.57
C VAL A 9 1.77 55.70 -35.06
N LEU A 10 1.35 56.83 -34.43
CA LEU A 10 0.96 56.79 -33.00
C LEU A 10 -0.21 55.86 -32.75
N CYS A 11 -1.24 55.88 -33.56
CA CYS A 11 -2.39 54.94 -33.44
C CYS A 11 -1.98 53.49 -33.57
N VAL A 12 -1.08 53.14 -34.50
CA VAL A 12 -0.57 51.77 -34.65
C VAL A 12 0.27 51.34 -33.44
N LEU A 13 1.10 52.25 -32.90
CA LEU A 13 1.89 51.96 -31.70
C LEU A 13 1.01 51.73 -30.47
N LEU A 14 -0.02 52.56 -30.29
CA LEU A 14 -1.00 52.41 -29.21
C LEU A 14 -1.82 51.10 -29.34
N ALA A 15 -2.24 50.78 -30.55
CA ALA A 15 -2.95 49.52 -30.78
C ALA A 15 -2.08 48.28 -30.47
N ARG A 16 -0.79 48.29 -30.86
CA ARG A 16 0.16 47.24 -30.53
C ARG A 16 0.44 47.16 -29.02
N SER A 17 0.59 48.29 -28.36
CA SER A 17 0.81 48.36 -26.90
C SER A 17 -0.40 47.78 -26.15
N ASN A 18 -1.61 48.14 -26.53
CA ASN A 18 -2.84 47.62 -25.92
C ASN A 18 -3.00 46.08 -26.19
N ALA A 19 -2.67 45.62 -27.37
CA ALA A 19 -2.70 44.21 -27.67
C ALA A 19 -1.67 43.40 -26.84
N ALA A 20 -0.45 43.95 -26.67
CA ALA A 20 0.58 43.32 -25.84
C ALA A 20 0.19 43.31 -24.35
N LEU A 21 -0.49 44.38 -23.87
CA LEU A 21 -0.99 44.40 -22.50
C LEU A 21 -2.08 43.37 -22.27
N ALA A 22 -3.02 43.23 -23.18
CA ALA A 22 -4.09 42.24 -23.10
C ALA A 22 -3.58 40.77 -23.12
N THR A 23 -2.55 40.49 -23.95
CA THR A 23 -1.89 39.18 -23.94
C THR A 23 -1.17 38.93 -22.61
N SER A 24 -0.44 39.91 -22.11
CA SER A 24 0.27 39.81 -20.82
C SER A 24 -0.70 39.55 -19.63
N GLU A 25 -1.85 40.24 -19.63
CA GLU A 25 -2.89 40.01 -18.60
C GLU A 25 -3.48 38.61 -18.69
N SER A 26 -3.76 38.15 -19.91
CA SER A 26 -4.22 36.75 -20.14
C SER A 26 -3.22 35.73 -19.65
N ASP A 27 -1.95 35.90 -20.00
CA ASP A 27 -0.87 34.98 -19.61
C ASP A 27 -0.69 34.97 -18.08
N ASN A 28 -0.76 36.15 -17.44
CA ASN A 28 -0.73 36.25 -15.99
C ASN A 28 -1.89 35.52 -15.32
N TRP A 29 -3.08 35.61 -15.88
CA TRP A 29 -4.25 34.90 -15.36
C TRP A 29 -4.09 33.39 -15.48
N VAL A 30 -3.63 32.88 -16.63
CA VAL A 30 -3.35 31.47 -16.87
C VAL A 30 -2.29 30.97 -15.89
N LEU A 31 -1.16 31.68 -15.75
CA LEU A 31 -0.08 31.31 -14.82
C LEU A 31 -0.56 31.26 -13.36
N ARG A 32 -1.41 32.21 -12.95
CA ARG A 32 -1.98 32.20 -11.59
C ARG A 32 -2.93 31.02 -11.38
N SER A 33 -3.75 30.71 -12.40
CA SER A 33 -4.66 29.55 -12.38
C SER A 33 -3.87 28.25 -12.29
N ASP A 34 -2.84 28.09 -13.11
CA ASP A 34 -1.99 26.90 -13.12
C ASP A 34 -1.23 26.72 -11.80
N ASN A 35 -0.69 27.79 -11.24
CA ASN A 35 -0.05 27.77 -9.92
C ASN A 35 -1.03 27.37 -8.80
N ALA A 36 -2.26 27.87 -8.85
CA ALA A 36 -3.28 27.49 -7.87
C ALA A 36 -3.65 26.00 -8.00
N LEU A 37 -3.79 25.48 -9.22
CA LEU A 37 -4.05 24.07 -9.48
C LEU A 37 -2.87 23.19 -9.03
N GLN A 38 -1.64 23.57 -9.36
CA GLN A 38 -0.45 22.85 -8.92
C GLN A 38 -0.35 22.83 -7.39
N THR A 39 -0.59 23.95 -6.72
CA THR A 39 -0.59 24.04 -5.25
C THR A 39 -1.65 23.12 -4.65
N ALA A 40 -2.86 23.10 -5.22
CA ALA A 40 -3.93 22.22 -4.76
C ALA A 40 -3.57 20.72 -4.93
N VAL A 41 -2.96 20.37 -6.06
CA VAL A 41 -2.49 18.99 -6.33
C VAL A 41 -1.38 18.60 -5.35
N ILE A 42 -0.37 19.45 -5.15
CA ILE A 42 0.74 19.19 -4.23
C ILE A 42 0.23 19.03 -2.80
N THR A 43 -0.66 19.91 -2.35
CA THR A 43 -1.23 19.85 -1.00
C THR A 43 -2.03 18.56 -0.80
N THR A 44 -2.82 18.17 -1.80
CA THR A 44 -3.59 16.91 -1.74
C THR A 44 -2.66 15.69 -1.73
N GLN A 45 -1.62 15.69 -2.54
CA GLN A 45 -0.63 14.61 -2.57
C GLN A 45 0.13 14.51 -1.24
N ALA A 46 0.57 15.63 -0.68
CA ALA A 46 1.26 15.67 0.62
C ALA A 46 0.36 15.15 1.75
N PHE A 47 -0.91 15.53 1.75
CA PHE A 47 -1.89 15.02 2.72
C PHE A 47 -2.08 13.50 2.59
N ASN A 48 -2.26 13.00 1.37
CA ASN A 48 -2.41 11.57 1.10
C ASN A 48 -1.17 10.79 1.50
N PHE A 49 0.02 11.32 1.21
CA PHE A 49 1.30 10.70 1.59
C PHE A 49 1.47 10.62 3.11
N ASN A 50 1.20 11.71 3.83
CA ASN A 50 1.27 11.71 5.29
C ASN A 50 0.28 10.69 5.90
N ARG A 51 -0.92 10.61 5.37
CA ARG A 51 -1.92 9.65 5.83
C ARG A 51 -1.52 8.20 5.53
N PHE A 52 -0.96 7.97 4.36
CA PHE A 52 -0.39 6.66 4.01
C PHE A 52 0.69 6.24 5.01
N ASN A 53 1.62 7.15 5.32
CA ASN A 53 2.69 6.88 6.28
C ASN A 53 2.14 6.57 7.68
N GLN A 54 1.14 7.31 8.16
CA GLN A 54 0.49 7.04 9.45
C GLN A 54 -0.17 5.66 9.49
N ILE A 55 -0.87 5.27 8.43
CA ILE A 55 -1.50 3.95 8.35
C ILE A 55 -0.44 2.85 8.31
N ALA A 56 0.62 3.03 7.52
CA ALA A 56 1.74 2.08 7.44
C ALA A 56 2.44 1.93 8.79
N GLU A 57 2.70 3.02 9.50
CA GLU A 57 3.32 3.01 10.83
C GLU A 57 2.44 2.29 11.85
N ASN A 58 1.14 2.58 11.87
CA ASN A 58 0.19 1.88 12.75
C ASN A 58 0.15 0.38 12.46
N THR A 59 0.13 0.00 11.18
CA THR A 59 0.13 -1.41 10.77
C THR A 59 1.41 -2.11 11.22
N ASN A 60 2.56 -1.47 11.04
CA ASN A 60 3.84 -2.01 11.49
C ASN A 60 3.89 -2.17 13.00
N ARG A 61 3.39 -1.19 13.74
CA ARG A 61 3.30 -1.27 15.22
C ARG A 61 2.41 -2.42 15.67
N LEU A 62 1.23 -2.58 15.06
CA LEU A 62 0.33 -3.70 15.37
C LEU A 62 0.99 -5.05 15.05
N ASN A 63 1.64 -5.16 13.91
CA ASN A 63 2.35 -6.39 13.53
C ASN A 63 3.48 -6.72 14.51
N SER A 64 4.21 -5.72 15.02
CA SER A 64 5.25 -5.93 16.04
C SER A 64 4.67 -6.43 17.37
N ILE A 65 3.50 -5.95 17.78
CA ILE A 65 2.80 -6.43 18.98
C ILE A 65 2.37 -7.89 18.80
N ILE A 66 1.83 -8.24 17.63
CA ILE A 66 1.45 -9.62 17.30
C ILE A 66 2.67 -10.55 17.33
N ASP A 67 3.80 -10.12 16.75
CA ASP A 67 5.04 -10.92 16.77
C ASP A 67 5.53 -11.17 18.19
N ALA A 68 5.57 -10.15 19.02
CA ALA A 68 5.97 -10.28 20.44
C ALA A 68 5.02 -11.20 21.22
N GLY A 69 3.71 -11.07 21.01
CA GLY A 69 2.71 -11.94 21.62
C GLY A 69 2.85 -13.40 21.16
N THR A 70 3.09 -13.60 19.87
CA THR A 70 3.30 -14.92 19.27
C THR A 70 4.55 -15.60 19.84
N GLU A 71 5.66 -14.87 19.94
CA GLU A 71 6.91 -15.39 20.48
C GLU A 71 6.73 -15.82 21.96
N LYS A 72 6.10 -14.99 22.77
CA LYS A 72 5.78 -15.31 24.15
C LYS A 72 4.94 -16.59 24.26
N THR A 73 3.88 -16.71 23.47
CA THR A 73 3.00 -17.88 23.47
C THR A 73 3.75 -19.15 23.01
N ILE A 74 4.64 -19.05 22.02
CA ILE A 74 5.47 -20.18 21.57
C ILE A 74 6.38 -20.67 22.71
N ILE A 75 6.97 -19.76 23.47
CA ILE A 75 7.83 -20.11 24.62
C ILE A 75 7.01 -20.84 25.66
N GLU A 76 5.85 -20.30 26.04
CA GLU A 76 4.93 -20.93 27.00
C GLU A 76 4.48 -22.32 26.53
N TYR A 77 4.10 -22.49 25.26
CA TYR A 77 3.67 -23.78 24.71
C TYR A 77 4.79 -24.79 24.68
N ARG A 78 6.02 -24.37 24.37
CA ARG A 78 7.20 -25.27 24.43
C ARG A 78 7.44 -25.78 25.84
N GLU A 79 7.25 -24.99 26.87
CA GLU A 79 7.40 -25.40 28.26
C GLU A 79 6.31 -26.40 28.67
N ILE A 80 5.06 -26.18 28.27
CA ILE A 80 3.94 -27.09 28.50
C ILE A 80 4.18 -28.41 27.78
N LEU A 81 4.45 -28.35 26.48
CA LEU A 81 4.60 -29.50 25.61
C LEU A 81 5.82 -30.36 25.97
N ARG A 82 6.86 -29.79 26.58
CA ARG A 82 8.03 -30.56 27.07
C ARG A 82 7.63 -31.67 28.04
N ARG A 83 6.52 -31.54 28.73
CA ARG A 83 6.02 -32.52 29.73
C ARG A 83 5.09 -33.55 29.12
N GLU A 84 4.69 -33.37 27.88
CA GLU A 84 3.72 -34.23 27.20
C GLU A 84 4.42 -35.42 26.54
N LYS A 85 4.02 -36.65 26.93
CA LYS A 85 4.61 -37.89 26.41
C LYS A 85 4.31 -38.15 24.92
N THR A 86 3.26 -37.55 24.40
CA THR A 86 2.83 -37.67 23.00
C THR A 86 3.59 -36.72 22.06
N CYS A 87 4.41 -35.86 22.60
CA CYS A 87 5.09 -34.78 21.89
C CYS A 87 5.95 -35.27 20.74
N ASP A 88 6.70 -36.32 20.97
CA ASP A 88 7.65 -36.89 20.01
C ASP A 88 7.02 -37.95 19.07
N LEU A 89 5.72 -38.21 19.24
CA LEU A 89 5.03 -39.15 18.33
C LEU A 89 4.91 -38.52 16.95
N PRO A 90 5.20 -39.27 15.87
CA PRO A 90 5.08 -38.78 14.52
C PRO A 90 3.61 -38.59 14.12
N VAL A 91 3.33 -37.50 13.41
CA VAL A 91 2.07 -37.32 12.69
C VAL A 91 2.01 -38.36 11.55
N PRO A 92 0.84 -38.92 11.26
CA PRO A 92 0.70 -39.86 10.13
C PRO A 92 1.32 -39.28 8.84
N ALA A 93 2.07 -40.14 8.11
CA ALA A 93 2.90 -39.66 6.99
C ALA A 93 2.11 -38.92 5.91
N ASP A 94 0.90 -39.38 5.61
CA ASP A 94 0.03 -38.74 4.61
C ASP A 94 -0.40 -37.34 5.02
N VAL A 95 -0.69 -37.12 6.33
CA VAL A 95 -1.05 -35.79 6.86
C VAL A 95 0.18 -34.89 6.90
N ALA A 96 1.31 -35.39 7.39
CA ALA A 96 2.56 -34.66 7.45
C ALA A 96 3.03 -34.23 6.05
N GLY A 97 2.97 -35.14 5.07
CA GLY A 97 3.30 -34.86 3.67
C GLY A 97 2.38 -33.78 3.06
N GLY A 98 1.08 -33.89 3.29
CA GLY A 98 0.11 -32.87 2.84
C GLY A 98 0.37 -31.49 3.41
N LEU A 99 0.63 -31.39 4.72
CA LEU A 99 0.94 -30.11 5.39
C LEU A 99 2.25 -29.50 4.88
N LEU A 100 3.29 -30.29 4.72
CA LEU A 100 4.59 -29.82 4.21
C LEU A 100 4.48 -29.34 2.76
N ASN A 101 3.81 -30.08 1.90
CA ASN A 101 3.57 -29.69 0.51
C ASN A 101 2.77 -28.39 0.42
N TYR A 102 1.73 -28.23 1.25
CA TYR A 102 0.96 -27.00 1.30
C TYR A 102 1.81 -25.81 1.76
N THR A 103 2.63 -26.00 2.79
CA THR A 103 3.52 -24.95 3.30
C THR A 103 4.56 -24.54 2.25
N ASN A 104 5.14 -25.51 1.54
CA ASN A 104 6.10 -25.24 0.45
C ASN A 104 5.44 -24.46 -0.69
N ARG A 105 4.21 -24.80 -1.07
CA ARG A 105 3.45 -24.07 -2.08
C ARG A 105 3.15 -22.64 -1.66
N LEU A 106 2.73 -22.41 -0.41
CA LEU A 106 2.51 -21.05 0.13
C LEU A 106 3.80 -20.23 0.12
N ARG A 107 4.92 -20.85 0.50
CA ARG A 107 6.23 -20.19 0.47
C ARG A 107 6.65 -19.84 -0.95
N ALA A 108 6.47 -20.74 -1.89
CA ALA A 108 6.77 -20.50 -3.30
C ALA A 108 5.92 -19.36 -3.86
N SER A 109 4.61 -19.32 -3.59
CA SER A 109 3.74 -18.23 -4.04
C SER A 109 4.08 -16.87 -3.45
N ALA A 110 4.64 -16.82 -2.23
CA ALA A 110 5.08 -15.58 -1.61
C ALA A 110 6.40 -15.05 -2.22
N MET A 111 7.24 -15.94 -2.75
CA MET A 111 8.54 -15.58 -3.33
C MET A 111 8.47 -15.25 -4.82
N TYR A 112 7.51 -15.82 -5.54
CA TYR A 112 7.34 -15.67 -6.98
C TYR A 112 5.96 -15.06 -7.25
N SER A 113 5.87 -13.75 -7.41
CA SER A 113 4.59 -13.05 -7.65
C SER A 113 4.03 -13.25 -9.06
N ASP A 114 4.74 -13.96 -9.94
CA ASP A 114 4.37 -14.16 -11.35
C ASP A 114 4.58 -15.62 -11.78
N SER A 115 4.09 -16.56 -10.98
CA SER A 115 4.17 -17.97 -11.38
C SER A 115 2.80 -18.49 -11.79
N GLY A 116 2.48 -18.32 -13.07
CA GLY A 116 1.47 -19.13 -13.75
C GLY A 116 1.83 -20.61 -13.78
N ASP A 117 2.91 -21.03 -13.13
CA ASP A 117 3.43 -22.39 -13.10
C ASP A 117 4.00 -22.73 -11.72
N ALA A 118 3.10 -22.84 -10.75
CA ALA A 118 3.45 -23.32 -9.40
C ALA A 118 3.61 -24.86 -9.35
N ASP A 119 3.82 -25.50 -10.48
CA ASP A 119 3.90 -26.96 -10.59
C ASP A 119 5.31 -27.48 -10.85
N THR A 120 6.32 -26.67 -10.56
CA THR A 120 7.66 -27.22 -10.44
C THR A 120 7.79 -27.82 -9.05
N THR A 121 7.60 -29.11 -8.98
CA THR A 121 8.15 -30.02 -8.00
C THR A 121 9.64 -29.72 -7.79
N GLY A 122 9.91 -28.65 -7.08
CA GLY A 122 11.21 -28.44 -6.45
C GLY A 122 11.31 -29.52 -5.40
N ASP A 123 11.87 -30.61 -5.79
CA ASP A 123 12.38 -31.68 -4.92
C ASP A 123 13.45 -31.06 -4.02
N SER A 124 13.00 -30.25 -3.08
CA SER A 124 13.83 -29.86 -1.96
C SER A 124 13.82 -31.05 -1.04
N PRO A 125 14.94 -31.73 -0.85
CA PRO A 125 15.02 -32.77 0.14
C PRO A 125 14.94 -32.10 1.51
N ILE A 126 13.76 -31.71 1.92
CA ILE A 126 13.46 -31.57 3.34
C ILE A 126 13.51 -33.00 3.81
N ALA A 127 14.71 -33.36 4.28
CA ALA A 127 14.95 -34.63 4.94
C ALA A 127 13.70 -34.95 5.73
N SER A 128 13.19 -36.14 5.49
CA SER A 128 12.04 -36.78 6.10
C SER A 128 12.22 -36.89 7.63
N ARG A 129 12.35 -35.77 8.31
CA ARG A 129 12.10 -35.68 9.73
C ARG A 129 10.59 -35.71 9.84
N ALA A 130 10.09 -36.86 10.24
CA ALA A 130 8.69 -37.07 10.54
C ALA A 130 8.22 -35.90 11.42
N LEU A 131 7.26 -35.13 10.92
CA LEU A 131 6.63 -34.03 11.67
C LEU A 131 6.05 -34.63 12.95
N THR A 132 6.42 -34.14 14.12
CA THR A 132 5.84 -34.60 15.38
C THR A 132 4.61 -33.80 15.74
N TYR A 133 3.75 -34.37 16.60
CA TYR A 133 2.54 -33.67 17.05
C TYR A 133 2.87 -32.33 17.72
N CYS A 134 3.91 -32.25 18.53
CA CYS A 134 4.30 -30.99 19.15
C CYS A 134 4.82 -29.95 18.15
N GLN A 135 5.53 -30.39 17.13
CA GLN A 135 5.93 -29.49 16.05
C GLN A 135 4.70 -28.95 15.32
N ALA A 136 3.74 -29.81 15.01
CA ALA A 136 2.49 -29.40 14.37
C ALA A 136 1.70 -28.40 15.22
N VAL A 137 1.59 -28.65 16.53
CA VAL A 137 0.92 -27.73 17.47
C VAL A 137 1.65 -26.38 17.55
N LEU A 138 2.97 -26.39 17.59
CA LEU A 138 3.76 -25.16 17.62
C LEU A 138 3.67 -24.32 16.34
N TRP A 139 3.25 -24.93 15.21
CA TRP A 139 3.02 -24.18 13.97
C TRP A 139 1.71 -23.38 13.98
N ILE A 140 0.72 -23.79 14.79
CA ILE A 140 -0.62 -23.18 14.77
C ILE A 140 -0.53 -21.69 15.12
N ASN A 141 0.18 -21.33 16.18
CA ASN A 141 0.24 -19.94 16.63
C ASN A 141 0.93 -19.00 15.63
N PRO A 142 2.09 -19.34 15.03
CA PRO A 142 2.68 -18.56 13.94
C PRO A 142 1.77 -18.42 12.71
N LEU A 143 1.00 -19.46 12.36
CA LEU A 143 0.06 -19.38 11.25
C LEU A 143 -1.10 -18.43 11.55
N LEU A 144 -1.67 -18.49 12.75
CA LEU A 144 -2.71 -17.55 13.20
C LEU A 144 -2.19 -16.12 13.23
N SER A 145 -0.98 -15.91 13.71
CA SER A 145 -0.29 -14.61 13.68
C SER A 145 -0.12 -14.08 12.25
N ALA A 146 0.28 -14.93 11.31
CA ALA A 146 0.41 -14.54 9.91
C ALA A 146 -0.94 -14.12 9.30
N ILE A 147 -2.02 -14.85 9.63
CA ILE A 147 -3.38 -14.51 9.21
C ILE A 147 -3.83 -13.18 9.82
N GLU A 148 -3.56 -12.95 11.08
CA GLU A 148 -3.89 -11.70 11.76
C GLU A 148 -3.16 -10.51 11.14
N LYS A 149 -1.86 -10.64 10.86
CA LYS A 149 -1.09 -9.61 10.15
C LYS A 149 -1.64 -9.35 8.74
N ALA A 150 -1.97 -10.38 8.00
CA ALA A 150 -2.59 -10.24 6.68
C ALA A 150 -3.94 -9.50 6.78
N ASN A 151 -4.76 -9.81 7.77
CA ASN A 151 -6.03 -9.12 8.01
C ASN A 151 -5.82 -7.64 8.37
N ASN A 152 -4.81 -7.31 9.18
CA ASN A 152 -4.46 -5.94 9.51
C ASN A 152 -4.00 -5.15 8.26
N GLN A 153 -3.21 -5.76 7.39
CA GLN A 153 -2.80 -5.15 6.12
C GLN A 153 -4.00 -4.91 5.21
N LEU A 154 -4.89 -5.88 5.06
CA LEU A 154 -6.13 -5.73 4.27
C LEU A 154 -7.05 -4.65 4.84
N SER A 155 -7.17 -4.55 6.17
CA SER A 155 -7.93 -3.48 6.82
C SER A 155 -7.33 -2.11 6.50
N SER A 156 -6.01 -1.99 6.59
CA SER A 156 -5.27 -0.76 6.26
C SER A 156 -5.47 -0.34 4.80
N ILE A 157 -5.43 -1.27 3.85
CA ILE A 157 -5.71 -1.02 2.44
C ILE A 157 -7.15 -0.54 2.24
N ARG A 158 -8.13 -1.18 2.90
CA ARG A 158 -9.54 -0.76 2.83
C ARG A 158 -9.75 0.66 3.36
N ASP A 159 -9.05 1.02 4.43
CA ASP A 159 -9.11 2.37 4.99
C ASP A 159 -8.50 3.42 4.05
N LEU A 160 -7.41 3.09 3.37
CA LEU A 160 -6.82 3.92 2.32
C LEU A 160 -7.79 4.14 1.17
N GLU A 161 -8.39 3.08 0.64
CA GLU A 161 -9.33 3.14 -0.47
C GLU A 161 -10.62 3.90 -0.11
N ARG A 162 -11.16 3.70 1.09
CA ARG A 162 -12.33 4.44 1.58
C ARG A 162 -12.04 5.93 1.62
N ASN A 163 -10.88 6.33 2.14
CA ASN A 163 -10.49 7.72 2.24
C ASN A 163 -10.28 8.35 0.87
N ARG A 164 -9.65 7.63 -0.06
CA ARG A 164 -9.48 8.04 -1.46
C ARG A 164 -10.82 8.28 -2.13
N GLY A 165 -11.80 7.38 -1.92
CA GLY A 165 -13.15 7.53 -2.46
C GLY A 165 -13.90 8.74 -1.90
N LEU A 166 -13.69 9.08 -0.63
CA LEU A 166 -14.28 10.28 -0.01
C LEU A 166 -13.71 11.58 -0.58
N GLU A 167 -12.39 11.65 -0.80
CA GLU A 167 -11.73 12.81 -1.41
C GLU A 167 -12.18 13.03 -2.85
N LEU A 168 -12.28 11.97 -3.65
CA LEU A 168 -12.79 12.06 -5.01
C LEU A 168 -14.24 12.62 -5.05
N ARG A 169 -15.10 12.20 -4.10
CA ARG A 169 -16.47 12.71 -4.00
C ARG A 169 -16.55 14.17 -3.59
N LYS A 170 -15.65 14.65 -2.76
CA LYS A 170 -15.57 16.07 -2.37
C LYS A 170 -15.16 16.95 -3.56
N ASN A 171 -14.19 16.48 -4.34
CA ASN A 171 -13.68 17.22 -5.50
C ASN A 171 -14.65 17.23 -6.69
N VAL A 172 -15.54 16.22 -6.81
CA VAL A 172 -16.55 16.14 -7.87
C VAL A 172 -17.80 16.98 -7.58
N ARG A 173 -18.00 17.45 -6.33
CA ARG A 173 -19.06 18.42 -6.01
C ARG A 173 -18.48 19.83 -6.01
N PRO A 174 -18.43 20.54 -7.15
CA PRO A 174 -18.14 21.94 -7.14
C PRO A 174 -19.24 22.62 -6.34
N ASN A 175 -18.83 23.57 -5.52
CA ASN A 175 -19.65 24.44 -4.68
C ASN A 175 -20.69 25.15 -5.55
N VAL A 176 -21.82 24.52 -5.85
CA VAL A 176 -23.01 25.21 -6.38
C VAL A 176 -23.65 25.89 -5.18
N ARG A 177 -23.12 27.05 -4.80
CA ARG A 177 -23.86 28.04 -4.02
C ARG A 177 -24.68 28.86 -5.03
N PHE A 178 -25.98 28.65 -5.02
CA PHE A 178 -26.95 29.58 -5.59
C PHE A 178 -26.94 30.88 -4.76
#